data_e8660438d042eb55c9e8ef2db1fedbc2
#
_entry.id   e8660438d042eb55c9e8ef2db1fedbc2
#
_cell.length_a   1.000
_cell.length_b   1.000
_cell.length_c   1.000
_cell.angle_alpha   90.00
_cell.angle_beta   90.00
_cell.angle_gamma   90.00
#
_symmetry.space_group_name_H-M   'P 1'
#
loop_
_entity.id
_entity.type
_entity.pdbx_description
1 polymer ?
#
loop_
_entity_poly.entity_id
_entity_poly.type
_entity_poly.pdbx_seq_one_letter_code
_entity_poly.pdbx_strand_id
1 'polypeptide(L)'
;MEFAVRLPGNDGRPLYLPIDAKFPADAYHHLMEAYDTGDKTLIEQAKKNLSITVKSEAKDVSGKYICPPYTTDFAIMFLPTEGLYAEIVQMGMVETLLKEYKINIAGPTTMAALLNSLQMGFRTLAIQKRSGEVWDVLSAVKTEFATFSNALTKAQNKIRQADKELDVLVGTRTRVMQRKLRDVSEITEDKSAEILELNESDIVIDEE
;
A
#
# COMPACT_ATOMS: atom_id res chain seq x y z
N MET A 1 5.53 29.06 7.92
CA MET A 1 4.93 28.21 6.87
C MET A 1 3.45 28.16 7.14
N GLU A 2 2.68 28.66 6.19
CA GLU A 2 1.22 28.71 6.36
C GLU A 2 0.59 27.34 6.11
N PHE A 3 1.05 26.64 5.10
CA PHE A 3 0.53 25.33 4.72
C PHE A 3 1.66 24.38 4.30
N ALA A 4 1.42 23.07 4.45
CA ALA A 4 2.29 22.05 3.91
C ALA A 4 1.46 20.85 3.43
N VAL A 5 1.77 20.34 2.27
CA VAL A 5 1.23 19.06 1.79
C VAL A 5 2.11 17.94 2.32
N ARG A 6 1.51 17.02 3.05
CA ARG A 6 2.20 15.80 3.50
C ARG A 6 2.29 14.79 2.38
N LEU A 7 3.51 14.49 1.97
CA LEU A 7 3.83 13.52 0.93
C LEU A 7 4.30 12.19 1.57
N PRO A 8 4.10 11.05 0.93
CA PRO A 8 4.71 9.80 1.35
C PRO A 8 6.24 9.89 1.15
N GLY A 9 7.00 9.64 2.20
CA GLY A 9 8.46 9.55 2.13
C GLY A 9 8.94 8.11 1.94
N ASN A 10 10.18 7.94 1.50
CA ASN A 10 10.76 6.63 1.16
C ASN A 10 10.94 5.69 2.38
N ASP A 11 11.18 6.25 3.57
CA ASP A 11 11.48 5.48 4.80
C ASP A 11 10.30 5.45 5.79
N GLY A 12 9.07 5.64 5.32
CA GLY A 12 7.89 5.74 6.19
C GLY A 12 7.80 7.07 6.94
N ARG A 13 8.78 7.96 6.81
CA ARG A 13 8.73 9.31 7.37
C ARG A 13 7.99 10.23 6.39
N PRO A 14 7.15 11.14 6.89
CA PRO A 14 6.47 12.09 6.01
C PRO A 14 7.49 13.10 5.43
N LEU A 15 7.36 13.37 4.15
CA LEU A 15 8.01 14.48 3.47
C LEU A 15 7.00 15.62 3.33
N TYR A 16 7.41 16.85 3.57
CA TYR A 16 6.50 18.00 3.49
C TYR A 16 6.83 18.87 2.29
N LEU A 17 5.81 19.21 1.50
CA LEU A 17 5.91 20.24 0.45
C LEU A 17 5.43 21.57 1.03
N PRO A 18 6.32 22.54 1.26
CA PRO A 18 5.95 23.84 1.80
C PRO A 18 5.13 24.66 0.79
N ILE A 19 4.08 25.29 1.27
CA ILE A 19 3.27 26.26 0.52
C ILE A 19 3.15 27.51 1.34
N ASP A 20 3.43 28.65 0.73
CA ASP A 20 3.33 29.94 1.37
C ASP A 20 2.60 30.94 0.46
N ALA A 21 1.59 31.61 0.98
CA ALA A 21 0.82 32.60 0.22
C ALA A 21 1.55 33.94 0.28
N LYS A 22 1.77 34.54 -0.88
CA LYS A 22 2.39 35.86 -1.00
C LYS A 22 1.57 36.76 -1.93
N PHE A 23 1.28 37.94 -1.43
CA PHE A 23 0.57 38.91 -2.21
C PHE A 23 1.28 40.27 -2.11
N PRO A 24 2.20 40.59 -3.03
CA PRO A 24 2.83 41.89 -3.10
C PRO A 24 1.83 42.98 -3.56
N ALA A 25 0.82 43.26 -2.70
CA ALA A 25 -0.35 44.03 -3.03
C ALA A 25 0.02 45.44 -3.56
N ASP A 26 0.89 46.17 -2.87
CA ASP A 26 1.28 47.50 -3.25
C ASP A 26 2.00 47.55 -4.60
N ALA A 27 2.96 46.64 -4.80
CA ALA A 27 3.70 46.59 -6.06
C ALA A 27 2.80 46.20 -7.24
N TYR A 28 1.86 45.28 -7.01
CA TYR A 28 0.90 44.86 -8.02
C TYR A 28 -0.13 45.97 -8.32
N HIS A 29 -0.61 46.69 -7.29
CA HIS A 29 -1.54 47.80 -7.47
C HIS A 29 -0.91 48.94 -8.27
N HIS A 30 0.32 49.35 -7.95
CA HIS A 30 1.06 50.34 -8.74
C HIS A 30 1.26 49.91 -10.20
N LEU A 31 1.41 48.60 -10.48
CA LEU A 31 1.49 48.15 -11.86
C LEU A 31 0.14 48.30 -12.58
N MET A 32 -0.97 47.99 -11.91
CA MET A 32 -2.31 48.20 -12.49
C MET A 32 -2.58 49.69 -12.75
N GLU A 33 -2.26 50.56 -11.82
CA GLU A 33 -2.36 52.02 -12.03
C GLU A 33 -1.49 52.50 -13.20
N ALA A 34 -0.26 51.98 -13.33
CA ALA A 34 0.61 52.33 -14.44
C ALA A 34 0.00 51.87 -15.81
N TYR A 35 -0.65 50.71 -15.87
CA TYR A 35 -1.36 50.29 -17.04
C TYR A 35 -2.52 51.24 -17.41
N ASP A 36 -3.26 51.73 -16.43
CA ASP A 36 -4.36 52.68 -16.66
C ASP A 36 -3.87 54.01 -17.23
N THR A 37 -2.64 54.44 -16.89
CA THR A 37 -2.06 55.65 -17.46
C THR A 37 -1.59 55.50 -18.91
N GLY A 38 -1.27 54.24 -19.32
CA GLY A 38 -0.70 53.93 -20.64
C GLY A 38 0.76 54.42 -20.84
N ASP A 39 1.41 54.98 -19.80
CA ASP A 39 2.80 55.43 -19.87
C ASP A 39 3.75 54.25 -19.79
N LYS A 40 4.48 54.00 -20.88
CA LYS A 40 5.42 52.89 -20.98
C LYS A 40 6.53 52.98 -19.92
N THR A 41 7.01 54.17 -19.60
CA THR A 41 8.08 54.33 -18.63
C THR A 41 7.61 53.97 -17.22
N LEU A 42 6.41 54.39 -16.83
CA LEU A 42 5.81 54.02 -15.55
C LEU A 42 5.53 52.55 -15.47
N ILE A 43 5.03 51.90 -16.56
CA ILE A 43 4.80 50.46 -16.63
C ILE A 43 6.10 49.67 -16.42
N GLU A 44 7.19 50.07 -17.09
CA GLU A 44 8.48 49.38 -16.93
C GLU A 44 9.04 49.52 -15.51
N GLN A 45 8.92 50.71 -14.92
CA GLN A 45 9.33 50.94 -13.52
C GLN A 45 8.51 50.09 -12.55
N ALA A 46 7.20 50.03 -12.72
CA ALA A 46 6.31 49.24 -11.87
C ALA A 46 6.58 47.74 -12.02
N LYS A 47 6.82 47.22 -13.23
CA LYS A 47 7.25 45.83 -13.49
C LYS A 47 8.55 45.51 -12.79
N LYS A 48 9.55 46.40 -12.89
CA LYS A 48 10.84 46.22 -12.21
C LYS A 48 10.66 46.14 -10.70
N ASN A 49 9.81 46.99 -10.15
CA ASN A 49 9.51 47.03 -8.71
C ASN A 49 8.83 45.75 -8.25
N LEU A 50 7.80 45.29 -8.99
CA LEU A 50 7.14 43.99 -8.74
C LEU A 50 8.13 42.84 -8.79
N SER A 51 9.03 42.84 -9.79
CA SER A 51 10.06 41.79 -9.92
C SER A 51 10.98 41.75 -8.68
N ILE A 52 11.42 42.88 -8.20
CA ILE A 52 12.28 42.98 -7.01
C ILE A 52 11.54 42.45 -5.78
N THR A 53 10.30 42.85 -5.58
CA THR A 53 9.49 42.40 -4.43
C THR A 53 9.27 40.87 -4.48
N VAL A 54 8.84 40.34 -5.62
CA VAL A 54 8.60 38.90 -5.79
C VAL A 54 9.89 38.07 -5.56
N LYS A 55 11.04 38.55 -6.04
CA LYS A 55 12.32 37.86 -5.79
C LYS A 55 12.71 37.91 -4.30
N SER A 56 12.46 39.01 -3.63
CA SER A 56 12.70 39.12 -2.19
C SER A 56 11.82 38.14 -1.39
N GLU A 57 10.53 38.06 -1.71
CA GLU A 57 9.60 37.13 -1.08
C GLU A 57 9.98 35.68 -1.37
N ALA A 58 10.38 35.35 -2.62
CA ALA A 58 10.83 34.01 -2.98
C ALA A 58 12.09 33.61 -2.20
N LYS A 59 13.04 34.51 -2.03
CA LYS A 59 14.23 34.29 -1.22
C LYS A 59 13.89 34.02 0.24
N ASP A 60 12.95 34.74 0.79
CA ASP A 60 12.47 34.55 2.16
C ASP A 60 11.79 33.20 2.36
N VAL A 61 10.91 32.80 1.44
CA VAL A 61 10.23 31.50 1.47
C VAL A 61 11.25 30.37 1.35
N SER A 62 12.19 30.49 0.42
CA SER A 62 13.27 29.51 0.22
C SER A 62 14.10 29.31 1.48
N GLY A 63 14.59 30.41 2.05
CA GLY A 63 15.46 30.34 3.24
C GLY A 63 14.78 29.87 4.52
N LYS A 64 13.46 30.10 4.64
CA LYS A 64 12.71 29.77 5.85
C LYS A 64 12.11 28.36 5.83
N TYR A 65 11.73 27.83 4.66
CA TYR A 65 10.87 26.66 4.60
C TYR A 65 11.44 25.48 3.83
N ILE A 66 12.48 25.65 3.01
CA ILE A 66 13.14 24.54 2.33
C ILE A 66 14.24 23.97 3.22
N CYS A 67 13.98 22.78 3.79
CA CYS A 67 14.86 22.14 4.75
C CYS A 67 14.91 20.60 4.50
N PRO A 68 15.56 20.14 3.41
CA PRO A 68 15.74 18.72 3.19
C PRO A 68 16.55 18.07 4.32
N PRO A 69 16.26 16.83 4.72
CA PRO A 69 15.30 15.87 4.15
C PRO A 69 13.86 15.95 4.68
N TYR A 70 13.53 16.92 5.52
CA TYR A 70 12.21 17.05 6.12
C TYR A 70 11.18 17.66 5.15
N THR A 71 11.65 18.48 4.23
CA THR A 71 10.83 19.06 3.16
C THR A 71 11.36 18.63 1.80
N THR A 72 10.55 18.86 0.77
CA THR A 72 11.02 18.87 -0.62
C THR A 72 12.17 19.89 -0.78
N ASP A 73 12.97 19.74 -1.82
CA ASP A 73 14.04 20.65 -2.23
C ASP A 73 13.51 21.89 -2.96
N PHE A 74 12.21 22.07 -3.00
CA PHE A 74 11.51 23.23 -3.52
C PHE A 74 10.28 23.57 -2.67
N ALA A 75 9.76 24.78 -2.81
CA ALA A 75 8.50 25.21 -2.19
C ALA A 75 7.57 25.85 -3.23
N ILE A 76 6.30 25.98 -2.87
CA ILE A 76 5.31 26.65 -3.71
C ILE A 76 5.02 28.02 -3.10
N MET A 77 5.14 29.07 -3.90
CA MET A 77 4.65 30.39 -3.59
C MET A 77 3.28 30.57 -4.27
N PHE A 78 2.25 30.61 -3.46
CA PHE A 78 0.88 30.79 -3.93
C PHE A 78 0.57 32.26 -4.11
N LEU A 79 0.10 32.62 -5.29
CA LEU A 79 -0.32 33.95 -5.67
C LEU A 79 -1.85 34.00 -5.69
N PRO A 80 -2.51 34.80 -4.82
CA PRO A 80 -3.96 34.65 -4.60
C PRO A 80 -4.83 35.10 -5.77
N THR A 81 -4.26 35.78 -6.78
CA THR A 81 -5.00 36.21 -7.97
C THR A 81 -4.38 35.73 -9.25
N GLU A 82 -5.22 35.32 -10.22
CA GLU A 82 -4.76 34.92 -11.56
C GLU A 82 -4.05 36.05 -12.29
N GLY A 83 -4.49 37.33 -12.09
CA GLY A 83 -3.86 38.49 -12.70
C GLY A 83 -2.40 38.65 -12.27
N LEU A 84 -2.10 38.55 -10.98
CA LEU A 84 -0.74 38.61 -10.47
C LEU A 84 0.10 37.43 -11.00
N TYR A 85 -0.45 36.21 -11.01
CA TYR A 85 0.21 35.05 -11.56
C TYR A 85 0.56 35.26 -13.05
N ALA A 86 -0.40 35.73 -13.84
CA ALA A 86 -0.21 35.99 -15.27
C ALA A 86 0.89 37.04 -15.51
N GLU A 87 0.92 38.13 -14.74
CA GLU A 87 1.97 39.16 -14.85
C GLU A 87 3.36 38.57 -14.60
N ILE A 88 3.55 37.77 -13.53
CA ILE A 88 4.83 37.17 -13.20
C ILE A 88 5.27 36.21 -14.30
N VAL A 89 4.33 35.45 -14.88
CA VAL A 89 4.61 34.55 -16.02
C VAL A 89 5.01 35.35 -17.27
N GLN A 90 4.29 36.44 -17.60
CA GLN A 90 4.60 37.30 -18.76
C GLN A 90 5.96 38.00 -18.60
N MET A 91 6.35 38.35 -17.37
CA MET A 91 7.65 38.89 -17.07
C MET A 91 8.80 37.87 -17.19
N GLY A 92 8.50 36.59 -17.50
CA GLY A 92 9.52 35.54 -17.65
C GLY A 92 10.20 35.13 -16.33
N MET A 93 9.60 35.40 -15.19
CA MET A 93 10.24 35.19 -13.89
C MET A 93 10.21 33.73 -13.41
N VAL A 94 9.33 32.89 -13.96
CA VAL A 94 9.12 31.52 -13.50
C VAL A 94 10.42 30.72 -13.42
N GLU A 95 11.21 30.77 -14.48
CA GLU A 95 12.49 30.04 -14.57
C GLU A 95 13.52 30.56 -13.56
N THR A 96 13.59 31.85 -13.37
CA THR A 96 14.50 32.49 -12.40
C THR A 96 14.12 32.09 -10.97
N LEU A 97 12.83 32.15 -10.62
CA LEU A 97 12.33 31.80 -9.30
C LEU A 97 12.62 30.32 -8.98
N LEU A 98 12.45 29.44 -9.98
CA LEU A 98 12.71 28.02 -9.81
C LEU A 98 14.22 27.73 -9.70
N LYS A 99 15.04 28.30 -10.57
CA LYS A 99 16.49 28.00 -10.62
C LYS A 99 17.26 28.60 -9.45
N GLU A 100 16.98 29.87 -9.11
CA GLU A 100 17.74 30.61 -8.11
C GLU A 100 17.23 30.38 -6.69
N TYR A 101 15.91 30.29 -6.52
CA TYR A 101 15.26 30.21 -5.19
C TYR A 101 14.58 28.87 -4.91
N LYS A 102 14.51 27.95 -5.89
CA LYS A 102 13.76 26.70 -5.75
C LYS A 102 12.28 26.92 -5.45
N ILE A 103 11.70 27.98 -5.98
CA ILE A 103 10.30 28.36 -5.79
C ILE A 103 9.53 28.13 -7.07
N ASN A 104 8.47 27.32 -6.97
CA ASN A 104 7.43 27.23 -7.98
C ASN A 104 6.31 28.19 -7.64
N ILE A 105 5.87 29.01 -8.60
CA ILE A 105 4.70 29.88 -8.40
C ILE A 105 3.43 29.15 -8.84
N ALA A 106 2.34 29.41 -8.17
CA ALA A 106 1.02 28.90 -8.52
C ALA A 106 -0.06 29.96 -8.28
N GLY A 107 -0.88 30.20 -9.29
CA GLY A 107 -2.15 30.91 -9.14
C GLY A 107 -3.27 29.98 -8.65
N PRO A 108 -4.48 30.46 -8.42
CA PRO A 108 -5.60 29.65 -7.91
C PRO A 108 -5.91 28.42 -8.79
N THR A 109 -5.96 28.58 -10.10
CA THR A 109 -6.25 27.49 -11.04
C THR A 109 -5.12 26.46 -11.10
N THR A 110 -3.88 26.94 -11.17
CA THR A 110 -2.71 26.05 -11.20
C THR A 110 -2.51 25.33 -9.87
N MET A 111 -2.80 25.95 -8.74
CA MET A 111 -2.79 25.33 -7.42
C MET A 111 -3.83 24.20 -7.33
N ALA A 112 -5.06 24.46 -7.79
CA ALA A 112 -6.10 23.43 -7.81
C ALA A 112 -5.71 22.23 -8.68
N ALA A 113 -5.17 22.48 -9.87
CA ALA A 113 -4.68 21.44 -10.77
C ALA A 113 -3.53 20.61 -10.16
N LEU A 114 -2.58 21.29 -9.50
CA LEU A 114 -1.46 20.66 -8.81
C LEU A 114 -1.95 19.76 -7.67
N LEU A 115 -2.83 20.26 -6.80
CA LEU A 115 -3.36 19.50 -5.67
C LEU A 115 -4.16 18.27 -6.14
N ASN A 116 -4.97 18.41 -7.20
CA ASN A 116 -5.67 17.29 -7.80
C ASN A 116 -4.70 16.24 -8.38
N SER A 117 -3.64 16.69 -9.06
CA SER A 117 -2.63 15.79 -9.61
C SER A 117 -1.88 15.03 -8.51
N LEU A 118 -1.51 15.69 -7.43
CA LEU A 118 -0.91 15.07 -6.26
C LEU A 118 -1.85 14.05 -5.61
N GLN A 119 -3.13 14.40 -5.44
CA GLN A 119 -4.14 13.50 -4.88
C GLN A 119 -4.30 12.22 -5.72
N MET A 120 -4.39 12.35 -7.05
CA MET A 120 -4.46 11.20 -7.95
C MET A 120 -3.20 10.34 -7.88
N GLY A 121 -2.02 10.96 -7.88
CA GLY A 121 -0.73 10.28 -7.75
C GLY A 121 -0.64 9.46 -6.45
N PHE A 122 -1.03 10.04 -5.33
CA PHE A 122 -1.01 9.34 -4.03
C PHE A 122 -2.03 8.23 -3.95
N ARG A 123 -3.21 8.40 -4.54
CA ARG A 123 -4.21 7.34 -4.63
C ARG A 123 -3.68 6.14 -5.42
N THR A 124 -2.99 6.39 -6.53
CA THR A 124 -2.38 5.34 -7.35
C THR A 124 -1.28 4.60 -6.58
N LEU A 125 -0.39 5.32 -5.90
CA LEU A 125 0.65 4.73 -5.05
C LEU A 125 0.07 3.87 -3.91
N ALA A 126 -1.01 4.33 -3.29
CA ALA A 126 -1.69 3.57 -2.23
C ALA A 126 -2.29 2.25 -2.76
N ILE A 127 -2.87 2.27 -3.97
CA ILE A 127 -3.38 1.06 -4.64
C ILE A 127 -2.24 0.10 -4.97
N GLN A 128 -1.13 0.58 -5.52
CA GLN A 128 0.03 -0.25 -5.85
C GLN A 128 0.61 -0.93 -4.61
N LYS A 129 0.75 -0.22 -3.50
CA LYS A 129 1.23 -0.78 -2.23
C LYS A 129 0.30 -1.90 -1.73
N ARG A 130 -1.01 -1.67 -1.74
CA ARG A 130 -2.00 -2.70 -1.35
C ARG A 130 -1.96 -3.92 -2.27
N SER A 131 -1.75 -3.73 -3.56
CA SER A 131 -1.62 -4.85 -4.51
C SER A 131 -0.41 -5.72 -4.18
N GLY A 132 0.73 -5.13 -3.80
CA GLY A 132 1.91 -5.88 -3.34
C GLY A 132 1.59 -6.76 -2.13
N GLU A 133 0.95 -6.20 -1.10
CA GLU A 133 0.54 -6.94 0.10
C GLU A 133 -0.40 -8.13 -0.23
N VAL A 134 -1.30 -7.97 -1.20
CA VAL A 134 -2.19 -9.06 -1.67
C VAL A 134 -1.40 -10.19 -2.33
N TRP A 135 -0.39 -9.86 -3.15
CA TRP A 135 0.47 -10.87 -3.77
C TRP A 135 1.30 -11.65 -2.75
N ASP A 136 1.77 -10.99 -1.70
CA ASP A 136 2.51 -11.64 -0.61
C ASP A 136 1.60 -12.64 0.14
N VAL A 137 0.36 -12.23 0.46
CA VAL A 137 -0.63 -13.12 1.09
C VAL A 137 -0.97 -14.30 0.19
N LEU A 138 -1.21 -14.08 -1.11
CA LEU A 138 -1.49 -15.17 -2.06
C LEU A 138 -0.32 -16.14 -2.19
N SER A 139 0.92 -15.64 -2.15
CA SER A 139 2.12 -16.48 -2.19
C SER A 139 2.26 -17.34 -0.92
N ALA A 140 1.97 -16.77 0.24
CA ALA A 140 1.95 -17.51 1.50
C ALA A 140 0.87 -18.61 1.48
N VAL A 141 -0.36 -18.29 1.06
CA VAL A 141 -1.46 -19.25 0.92
C VAL A 141 -1.08 -20.38 -0.03
N LYS A 142 -0.48 -20.08 -1.19
CA LYS A 142 0.00 -21.10 -2.13
C LYS A 142 1.00 -22.06 -1.49
N THR A 143 1.91 -21.54 -0.68
CA THR A 143 2.91 -22.36 0.04
C THR A 143 2.24 -23.29 1.06
N GLU A 144 1.27 -22.77 1.83
CA GLU A 144 0.50 -23.56 2.79
C GLU A 144 -0.33 -24.65 2.11
N PHE A 145 -0.95 -24.36 0.97
CA PHE A 145 -1.66 -25.37 0.20
C PHE A 145 -0.75 -26.52 -0.27
N ALA A 146 0.48 -26.22 -0.69
CA ALA A 146 1.45 -27.25 -1.06
C ALA A 146 1.82 -28.12 0.15
N THR A 147 2.04 -27.51 1.30
CA THR A 147 2.33 -28.22 2.57
C THR A 147 1.17 -29.11 2.98
N PHE A 148 -0.05 -28.62 2.94
CA PHE A 148 -1.26 -29.37 3.23
C PHE A 148 -1.48 -30.55 2.28
N SER A 149 -1.31 -30.35 0.97
CA SER A 149 -1.38 -31.41 -0.03
C SER A 149 -0.39 -32.56 0.24
N ASN A 150 0.84 -32.19 0.62
CA ASN A 150 1.86 -33.18 0.99
C ASN A 150 1.47 -33.95 2.27
N ALA A 151 0.88 -33.29 3.25
CA ALA A 151 0.41 -33.93 4.48
C ALA A 151 -0.74 -34.91 4.18
N LEU A 152 -1.70 -34.52 3.34
CA LEU A 152 -2.80 -35.41 2.91
C LEU A 152 -2.27 -36.65 2.15
N THR A 153 -1.32 -36.46 1.25
CA THR A 153 -0.70 -37.58 0.53
C THR A 153 -0.02 -38.56 1.48
N LYS A 154 0.68 -38.07 2.48
CA LYS A 154 1.29 -38.90 3.53
C LYS A 154 0.24 -39.66 4.34
N ALA A 155 -0.85 -38.97 4.72
CA ALA A 155 -1.96 -39.61 5.44
C ALA A 155 -2.61 -40.71 4.62
N GLN A 156 -2.94 -40.49 3.35
CA GLN A 156 -3.47 -41.50 2.43
C GLN A 156 -2.55 -42.70 2.31
N ASN A 157 -1.22 -42.47 2.21
CA ASN A 157 -0.28 -43.58 2.12
C ASN A 157 -0.24 -44.42 3.39
N LYS A 158 -0.36 -43.80 4.58
CA LYS A 158 -0.44 -44.52 5.85
C LYS A 158 -1.72 -45.36 5.94
N ILE A 159 -2.86 -44.81 5.50
CA ILE A 159 -4.14 -45.55 5.46
C ILE A 159 -4.02 -46.75 4.55
N ARG A 160 -3.48 -46.57 3.33
CA ARG A 160 -3.27 -47.72 2.39
C ARG A 160 -2.31 -48.77 2.94
N GLN A 161 -1.32 -48.36 3.73
CA GLN A 161 -0.41 -49.31 4.38
C GLN A 161 -1.13 -50.09 5.47
N ALA A 162 -1.91 -49.41 6.31
CA ALA A 162 -2.72 -50.08 7.34
C ALA A 162 -3.72 -51.06 6.73
N ASP A 163 -4.40 -50.67 5.66
CA ASP A 163 -5.32 -51.51 4.91
C ASP A 163 -4.66 -52.81 4.42
N LYS A 164 -3.47 -52.71 3.81
CA LYS A 164 -2.68 -53.90 3.40
C LYS A 164 -2.27 -54.79 4.57
N GLU A 165 -1.93 -54.22 5.71
CA GLU A 165 -1.55 -54.98 6.91
C GLU A 165 -2.78 -55.72 7.46
N LEU A 166 -3.96 -55.06 7.45
CA LEU A 166 -5.22 -55.69 7.82
C LEU A 166 -5.59 -56.85 6.86
N ASP A 167 -5.46 -56.67 5.55
CA ASP A 167 -5.69 -57.72 4.57
C ASP A 167 -4.82 -58.95 4.83
N VAL A 168 -3.56 -58.76 5.19
CA VAL A 168 -2.65 -59.88 5.51
C VAL A 168 -3.10 -60.59 6.79
N LEU A 169 -3.50 -59.86 7.80
CA LEU A 169 -3.94 -60.45 9.09
C LEU A 169 -5.28 -61.20 8.94
N VAL A 170 -6.29 -60.53 8.36
CA VAL A 170 -7.62 -61.11 8.19
C VAL A 170 -7.63 -62.18 7.11
N GLY A 171 -7.01 -61.91 5.95
CA GLY A 171 -7.07 -62.87 4.80
C GLY A 171 -6.26 -64.13 4.99
N THR A 172 -5.00 -64.00 5.39
CA THR A 172 -4.08 -65.16 5.39
C THR A 172 -4.11 -65.89 6.72
N ARG A 173 -4.01 -65.19 7.84
CA ARG A 173 -3.93 -65.83 9.15
C ARG A 173 -5.27 -66.39 9.60
N THR A 174 -6.38 -65.69 9.35
CA THR A 174 -7.72 -66.19 9.71
C THR A 174 -8.09 -67.40 8.89
N ARG A 175 -7.80 -67.43 7.59
CA ARG A 175 -8.02 -68.65 6.75
C ARG A 175 -7.18 -69.87 7.18
N VAL A 176 -5.96 -69.64 7.64
CA VAL A 176 -5.10 -70.69 8.17
C VAL A 176 -5.63 -71.22 9.48
N MET A 177 -6.12 -70.34 10.38
CA MET A 177 -6.74 -70.74 11.63
C MET A 177 -8.04 -71.50 11.40
N GLN A 178 -8.92 -71.01 10.55
CA GLN A 178 -10.18 -71.65 10.18
C GLN A 178 -9.91 -73.03 9.59
N ARG A 179 -8.87 -73.24 8.75
CA ARG A 179 -8.53 -74.48 8.17
C ARG A 179 -8.01 -75.50 9.22
N LYS A 180 -7.24 -75.07 10.21
CA LYS A 180 -6.73 -75.91 11.28
C LYS A 180 -7.80 -76.22 12.33
N LEU A 181 -8.83 -75.42 12.47
CA LEU A 181 -9.95 -75.64 13.39
C LEU A 181 -11.13 -76.39 12.71
N ARG A 182 -11.03 -76.75 11.42
CA ARG A 182 -12.11 -77.33 10.64
C ARG A 182 -12.66 -78.64 11.22
N ASP A 183 -11.84 -79.36 11.95
CA ASP A 183 -12.18 -80.66 12.53
C ASP A 183 -12.64 -80.51 14.01
N VAL A 184 -12.72 -79.30 14.54
CA VAL A 184 -13.21 -78.99 15.87
C VAL A 184 -14.72 -78.75 15.75
N SER A 185 -15.51 -79.43 16.55
CA SER A 185 -16.98 -79.22 16.58
C SER A 185 -17.31 -77.81 17.02
N GLU A 186 -18.17 -77.09 16.26
CA GLU A 186 -18.70 -75.79 16.63
C GLU A 186 -19.58 -75.96 17.88
N ILE A 187 -19.39 -75.10 18.84
CA ILE A 187 -20.22 -74.91 20.04
C ILE A 187 -21.08 -73.67 19.91
N THR A 188 -22.19 -73.57 20.63
CA THR A 188 -23.04 -72.40 20.61
C THR A 188 -22.30 -71.15 21.13
N GLU A 189 -22.63 -69.96 20.61
CA GLU A 189 -22.00 -68.68 20.98
C GLU A 189 -21.98 -68.44 22.47
N ASP A 190 -23.11 -68.79 23.20
CA ASP A 190 -23.20 -68.65 24.64
C ASP A 190 -22.14 -69.52 25.39
N LYS A 191 -21.92 -70.74 24.95
CA LYS A 191 -20.89 -71.60 25.52
C LYS A 191 -19.48 -71.16 25.17
N SER A 192 -19.32 -70.57 24.02
CA SER A 192 -18.02 -70.00 23.60
C SER A 192 -17.65 -68.81 24.47
N ALA A 193 -18.59 -67.92 24.75
CA ALA A 193 -18.37 -66.73 25.58
C ALA A 193 -18.06 -67.17 27.03
N GLU A 194 -18.76 -68.20 27.57
CA GLU A 194 -18.50 -68.70 28.93
C GLU A 194 -17.09 -69.34 29.05
N ILE A 195 -16.67 -70.14 28.06
CA ILE A 195 -15.37 -70.82 28.07
C ILE A 195 -14.19 -69.83 27.88
N LEU A 196 -14.38 -68.76 27.12
CA LEU A 196 -13.36 -67.76 26.86
C LEU A 196 -13.39 -66.58 27.85
N GLU A 197 -14.27 -66.60 28.84
CA GLU A 197 -14.47 -65.55 29.84
C GLU A 197 -14.67 -64.15 29.19
N LEU A 198 -15.33 -64.07 28.02
CA LEU A 198 -15.59 -62.83 27.33
C LEU A 198 -16.77 -62.09 27.97
N ASN A 199 -16.59 -60.80 28.28
CA ASN A 199 -17.66 -59.94 28.74
C ASN A 199 -18.51 -59.43 27.59
N GLU A 200 -19.78 -59.07 27.81
CA GLU A 200 -20.68 -58.54 26.78
C GLU A 200 -20.11 -57.31 26.05
N SER A 201 -19.18 -56.53 26.66
CA SER A 201 -18.52 -55.40 26.05
C SER A 201 -17.45 -55.77 24.99
N ASP A 202 -17.00 -57.02 24.96
CA ASP A 202 -15.96 -57.49 24.02
C ASP A 202 -16.55 -58.06 22.72
N ILE A 203 -17.87 -58.22 22.67
CA ILE A 203 -18.61 -58.85 21.57
C ILE A 203 -19.24 -57.82 20.59
N VAL A 204 -19.33 -56.54 20.98
CA VAL A 204 -19.97 -55.50 20.14
C VAL A 204 -18.95 -55.04 19.10
N ILE A 205 -19.06 -55.56 17.88
CA ILE A 205 -18.50 -54.93 16.69
C ILE A 205 -19.50 -53.88 16.27
N ASP A 206 -19.16 -52.57 16.46
CA ASP A 206 -19.97 -51.48 15.94
C ASP A 206 -20.08 -51.60 14.43
N GLU A 207 -21.29 -51.96 13.96
CA GLU A 207 -21.68 -51.77 12.56
C GLU A 207 -21.98 -50.30 12.34
N GLU A 208 -21.05 -49.49 11.81
CA GLU A 208 -21.29 -48.27 11.06
C GLU A 208 -20.72 -48.32 9.66
#